data_c26866d78ca258bc23edce897e248c77
#
_entry.id   c26866d78ca258bc23edce897e248c77
#
_cell.length_a   1.000
_cell.length_b   1.000
_cell.length_c   1.000
_cell.angle_alpha   90.00
_cell.angle_beta   90.00
_cell.angle_gamma   90.00
#
_symmetry.space_group_name_H-M   'P 1'
#
loop_
_entity.id
_entity.type
_entity.pdbx_description
1 polymer ?
#
loop_
_entity_poly.entity_id
_entity_poly.type
_entity_poly.pdbx_seq_one_letter_code
_entity_poly.pdbx_strand_id
1 'polypeptide(L)'
;MIEPPAPHAHDPRASHDPVPRAPAALPAVGERLGVWRVAAMLFDCASGVWFRVEHGKAAAQTGLALVYRHESDAQAVLMRFAEDSESLSRFQHPAYGAPLDSGLSPSGLPYLVVPAMEGAPLLRVAMALPLKRRMQLLLDLIDVLDAAHLHGLVLQELDPGTFWLSPGQQLHWLGQGLTPRDSQAPAAIVRAAEPLANSRQRAGGRPDANSETHALGRLLGMLVNGRLPRRDATEDGFEEEPEPGATPVASLQSWLSLTAAQRESLDQLLDRAMMDGRSFTDRQLLAQAVRDWIAVEPAPARTASSAAGSPSAPMPLLPSPPPLEAENRPASLRASWAERLAGFALVLALAAIVAWLLLRGG
;
A
#
# COMPACT_ATOMS: atom_id res chain seq x y z
N MET A 1 18.41 -71.10 -39.74
CA MET A 1 19.31 -70.23 -38.96
C MET A 1 18.53 -68.93 -38.72
N ILE A 2 17.91 -68.81 -37.55
CA ILE A 2 17.07 -67.65 -37.19
C ILE A 2 17.87 -66.83 -36.20
N GLU A 3 18.17 -65.59 -36.57
CA GLU A 3 18.94 -64.65 -35.79
C GLU A 3 18.08 -64.11 -34.61
N PRO A 4 18.57 -64.01 -33.37
CA PRO A 4 17.78 -63.51 -32.24
C PRO A 4 17.73 -61.96 -32.28
N PRO A 5 16.62 -61.35 -31.80
CA PRO A 5 16.48 -59.88 -31.80
C PRO A 5 17.41 -59.25 -30.77
N ALA A 6 17.96 -58.08 -31.13
CA ALA A 6 18.83 -57.24 -30.32
C ALA A 6 18.13 -56.71 -29.03
N PRO A 7 18.87 -56.54 -27.92
CA PRO A 7 18.30 -56.03 -26.68
C PRO A 7 17.93 -54.52 -26.82
N HIS A 8 16.75 -54.17 -26.39
CA HIS A 8 16.26 -52.79 -26.33
C HIS A 8 17.16 -51.95 -25.43
N ALA A 9 17.80 -50.95 -25.98
CA ALA A 9 18.52 -49.91 -25.25
C ALA A 9 17.57 -49.19 -24.29
N HIS A 10 17.88 -49.27 -23.00
CA HIS A 10 17.24 -48.44 -21.99
C HIS A 10 17.51 -46.96 -22.30
N ASP A 11 16.47 -46.16 -22.53
CA ASP A 11 16.53 -44.71 -22.65
C ASP A 11 16.74 -44.10 -21.28
N PRO A 12 17.88 -43.42 -20.98
CA PRO A 12 18.13 -42.84 -19.66
C PRO A 12 17.48 -41.45 -19.46
N ARG A 13 16.46 -41.13 -20.22
CA ARG A 13 15.65 -39.95 -19.98
C ARG A 13 14.61 -40.25 -18.90
N ALA A 14 15.05 -40.60 -17.68
CA ALA A 14 14.22 -40.51 -16.51
C ALA A 14 13.85 -39.03 -16.35
N SER A 15 12.61 -38.70 -16.64
CA SER A 15 11.97 -37.44 -16.32
C SER A 15 12.18 -37.15 -14.83
N HIS A 16 13.12 -36.25 -14.53
CA HIS A 16 13.17 -35.62 -13.22
C HIS A 16 11.96 -34.69 -13.16
N ASP A 17 10.82 -35.19 -12.69
CA ASP A 17 9.77 -34.34 -12.20
C ASP A 17 10.36 -33.49 -11.08
N PRO A 18 10.30 -32.14 -11.19
CA PRO A 18 10.82 -31.28 -10.14
C PRO A 18 10.02 -31.56 -8.86
N VAL A 19 10.73 -32.06 -7.84
CA VAL A 19 10.15 -32.21 -6.49
C VAL A 19 9.55 -30.87 -6.10
N PRO A 20 8.26 -30.81 -5.73
CA PRO A 20 7.63 -29.57 -5.34
C PRO A 20 8.42 -28.95 -4.19
N ARG A 21 9.07 -27.83 -4.46
CA ARG A 21 9.88 -27.11 -3.47
C ARG A 21 8.92 -26.55 -2.43
N ALA A 22 9.20 -26.80 -1.15
CA ALA A 22 8.43 -26.18 -0.07
C ALA A 22 8.46 -24.65 -0.24
N PRO A 23 7.36 -23.94 0.05
CA PRO A 23 7.33 -22.49 -0.06
C PRO A 23 8.45 -21.88 0.77
N ALA A 24 9.17 -20.91 0.19
CA ALA A 24 10.30 -20.27 0.83
C ALA A 24 9.84 -19.57 2.13
N ALA A 25 10.52 -19.87 3.23
CA ALA A 25 10.17 -19.32 4.54
C ALA A 25 10.66 -17.87 4.68
N LEU A 26 9.85 -17.04 5.33
CA LEU A 26 10.25 -15.68 5.71
C LEU A 26 11.36 -15.73 6.77
N PRO A 27 12.30 -14.76 6.80
CA PRO A 27 13.37 -14.73 7.78
C PRO A 27 12.83 -14.51 9.20
N ALA A 28 13.43 -15.23 10.16
CA ALA A 28 13.14 -15.07 11.58
C ALA A 28 13.89 -13.88 12.19
N VAL A 29 13.41 -13.38 13.33
CA VAL A 29 14.13 -12.39 14.13
C VAL A 29 15.49 -12.96 14.56
N GLY A 30 16.55 -12.18 14.37
CA GLY A 30 17.94 -12.59 14.60
C GLY A 30 18.63 -13.16 13.37
N GLU A 31 17.90 -13.57 12.35
CA GLU A 31 18.45 -14.09 11.09
C GLU A 31 19.11 -12.99 10.26
N ARG A 32 20.03 -13.37 9.37
CA ARG A 32 20.79 -12.43 8.54
C ARG A 32 20.21 -12.32 7.14
N LEU A 33 20.12 -11.07 6.68
CA LEU A 33 19.91 -10.69 5.29
C LEU A 33 21.20 -10.00 4.82
N GLY A 34 22.11 -10.76 4.24
CA GLY A 34 23.44 -10.25 3.89
C GLY A 34 24.20 -9.73 5.11
N VAL A 35 24.51 -8.43 5.11
CA VAL A 35 25.20 -7.74 6.22
C VAL A 35 24.23 -7.25 7.31
N TRP A 36 22.93 -7.36 7.09
CA TRP A 36 21.87 -6.91 7.99
C TRP A 36 21.36 -8.04 8.86
N ARG A 37 20.93 -7.73 10.07
CA ARG A 37 20.28 -8.66 11.00
C ARG A 37 18.85 -8.23 11.22
N VAL A 38 17.91 -9.14 11.10
CA VAL A 38 16.48 -8.91 11.35
C VAL A 38 16.29 -8.63 12.85
N ALA A 39 15.81 -7.43 13.18
CA ALA A 39 15.53 -7.00 14.54
C ALA A 39 14.06 -7.22 14.93
N ALA A 40 13.14 -6.95 14.02
CA ALA A 40 11.72 -7.15 14.24
C ALA A 40 10.95 -7.23 12.91
N MET A 41 9.89 -8.02 12.88
CA MET A 41 8.87 -7.95 11.83
C MET A 41 7.98 -6.74 12.11
N LEU A 42 7.69 -5.93 11.08
CA LEU A 42 6.89 -4.73 11.21
C LEU A 42 5.51 -4.87 10.57
N PHE A 43 5.47 -5.11 9.28
CA PHE A 43 4.24 -5.10 8.50
C PHE A 43 4.25 -6.18 7.43
N ASP A 44 3.12 -6.83 7.30
CA ASP A 44 2.78 -7.69 6.16
C ASP A 44 2.01 -6.87 5.13
N CYS A 45 2.39 -6.95 3.85
CA CYS A 45 1.74 -6.28 2.73
C CYS A 45 1.74 -7.17 1.47
N ALA A 46 1.03 -6.75 0.43
CA ALA A 46 0.92 -7.52 -0.82
C ALA A 46 2.29 -7.80 -1.48
N SER A 47 3.24 -6.87 -1.37
CA SER A 47 4.59 -7.01 -1.92
C SER A 47 5.43 -8.02 -1.15
N GLY A 48 5.27 -8.09 0.16
CA GLY A 48 6.09 -8.90 1.03
C GLY A 48 5.93 -8.49 2.48
N VAL A 49 6.98 -8.75 3.26
CA VAL A 49 7.00 -8.42 4.68
C VAL A 49 8.11 -7.41 4.96
N TRP A 50 7.73 -6.33 5.63
CA TRP A 50 8.67 -5.33 6.11
C TRP A 50 9.24 -5.72 7.47
N PHE A 51 10.57 -5.66 7.57
CA PHE A 51 11.33 -5.91 8.80
C PHE A 51 12.13 -4.67 9.18
N ARG A 52 12.31 -4.44 10.46
CA ARG A 52 13.38 -3.59 10.97
C ARG A 52 14.66 -4.40 10.96
N VAL A 53 15.74 -3.80 10.45
CA VAL A 53 17.06 -4.45 10.37
C VAL A 53 18.14 -3.57 10.96
N GLU A 54 19.20 -4.19 11.48
CA GLU A 54 20.37 -3.55 12.04
C GLU A 54 21.60 -4.01 11.28
N HIS A 55 22.51 -3.10 10.95
CA HIS A 55 23.73 -3.45 10.26
C HIS A 55 24.67 -4.25 11.18
N GLY A 56 25.15 -5.41 10.74
CA GLY A 56 25.88 -6.36 11.58
C GLY A 56 27.22 -5.86 12.14
N LYS A 57 27.85 -4.83 11.53
CA LYS A 57 29.12 -4.24 11.97
C LYS A 57 28.99 -2.83 12.52
N ALA A 58 27.95 -2.11 12.16
CA ALA A 58 27.70 -0.74 12.57
C ALA A 58 26.36 -0.69 13.30
N ALA A 59 26.33 -1.08 14.58
CA ALA A 59 25.11 -1.24 15.38
C ALA A 59 24.25 0.04 15.47
N ALA A 60 24.79 1.22 15.17
CA ALA A 60 24.04 2.47 15.08
C ALA A 60 23.30 2.62 13.74
N GLN A 61 23.62 1.83 12.72
CA GLN A 61 22.96 1.91 11.42
C GLN A 61 21.77 0.94 11.39
N THR A 62 20.58 1.51 11.28
CA THR A 62 19.33 0.77 11.15
C THR A 62 18.72 1.00 9.76
N GLY A 63 17.92 0.05 9.30
CA GLY A 63 17.19 0.12 8.04
C GLY A 63 15.82 -0.55 8.12
N LEU A 64 15.08 -0.45 7.03
CA LEU A 64 13.90 -1.25 6.77
C LEU A 64 14.22 -2.22 5.64
N ALA A 65 13.89 -3.50 5.81
CA ALA A 65 14.02 -4.51 4.76
C ALA A 65 12.64 -4.96 4.30
N LEU A 66 12.37 -4.88 3.01
CA LEU A 66 11.25 -5.54 2.38
C LEU A 66 11.73 -6.89 1.84
N VAL A 67 11.18 -7.98 2.37
CA VAL A 67 11.40 -9.34 1.86
C VAL A 67 10.20 -9.70 1.00
N TYR A 68 10.42 -9.86 -0.30
CA TYR A 68 9.35 -10.17 -1.27
C TYR A 68 8.87 -11.60 -1.10
N ARG A 69 7.60 -11.86 -1.45
CA ARG A 69 6.99 -13.19 -1.26
C ARG A 69 7.34 -14.19 -2.34
N HIS A 70 7.76 -13.72 -3.50
CA HIS A 70 7.94 -14.56 -4.67
C HIS A 70 9.40 -14.58 -5.12
N GLU A 71 9.95 -15.77 -5.30
CA GLU A 71 11.31 -15.96 -5.86
C GLU A 71 11.41 -15.37 -7.28
N SER A 72 10.29 -15.33 -8.03
CA SER A 72 10.22 -14.74 -9.37
C SER A 72 10.57 -13.25 -9.39
N ASP A 73 10.40 -12.54 -8.27
CA ASP A 73 10.73 -11.12 -8.17
C ASP A 73 12.24 -10.85 -8.11
N ALA A 74 13.07 -11.91 -7.93
CA ALA A 74 14.51 -11.78 -7.79
C ALA A 74 15.16 -11.03 -8.96
N GLN A 75 14.72 -11.29 -10.20
CA GLN A 75 15.24 -10.59 -11.38
C GLN A 75 14.94 -9.09 -11.32
N ALA A 76 13.71 -8.72 -11.01
CA ALA A 76 13.31 -7.31 -10.90
C ALA A 76 14.01 -6.58 -9.75
N VAL A 77 14.25 -7.26 -8.63
CA VAL A 77 14.87 -6.65 -7.46
C VAL A 77 16.39 -6.57 -7.60
N LEU A 78 17.06 -7.71 -7.84
CA LEU A 78 18.52 -7.79 -7.76
C LEU A 78 19.21 -7.16 -8.97
N MET A 79 18.73 -7.45 -10.18
CA MET A 79 19.37 -6.93 -11.40
C MET A 79 19.17 -5.42 -11.51
N ARG A 80 18.00 -4.92 -11.12
CA ARG A 80 17.74 -3.48 -11.10
C ARG A 80 18.58 -2.78 -10.04
N PHE A 81 18.71 -3.36 -8.84
CA PHE A 81 19.59 -2.79 -7.82
C PHE A 81 21.05 -2.71 -8.31
N ALA A 82 21.55 -3.80 -8.90
CA ALA A 82 22.91 -3.86 -9.40
C ALA A 82 23.20 -2.80 -10.49
N GLU A 83 22.21 -2.51 -11.34
CA GLU A 83 22.38 -1.58 -12.48
C GLU A 83 22.08 -0.12 -12.06
N ASP A 84 21.04 0.12 -11.27
CA ASP A 84 20.48 1.46 -11.09
C ASP A 84 20.83 2.09 -9.74
N SER A 85 21.35 1.35 -8.74
CA SER A 85 21.53 1.83 -7.37
C SER A 85 22.39 3.09 -7.27
N GLU A 86 23.44 3.20 -8.09
CA GLU A 86 24.31 4.40 -8.12
C GLU A 86 23.53 5.63 -8.57
N SER A 87 22.72 5.52 -9.61
CA SER A 87 21.89 6.62 -10.11
C SER A 87 20.79 7.00 -9.12
N LEU A 88 20.14 6.00 -8.51
CA LEU A 88 19.11 6.22 -7.50
C LEU A 88 19.67 6.87 -6.23
N SER A 89 20.89 6.53 -5.82
CA SER A 89 21.54 7.14 -4.64
C SER A 89 21.90 8.62 -4.83
N ARG A 90 22.03 9.08 -6.07
CA ARG A 90 22.27 10.50 -6.41
C ARG A 90 20.99 11.32 -6.41
N PHE A 91 19.83 10.67 -6.54
CA PHE A 91 18.54 11.33 -6.48
C PHE A 91 18.17 11.65 -5.04
N GLN A 92 18.23 12.92 -4.67
CA GLN A 92 17.93 13.43 -3.34
C GLN A 92 16.56 14.10 -3.34
N HIS A 93 15.59 13.45 -2.72
CA HIS A 93 14.26 14.01 -2.51
C HIS A 93 13.74 13.63 -1.10
N PRO A 94 13.14 14.58 -0.34
CA PRO A 94 12.71 14.29 1.06
C PRO A 94 11.72 13.13 1.17
N ALA A 95 10.91 12.92 0.14
CA ALA A 95 9.91 11.86 0.09
C ALA A 95 10.41 10.58 -0.61
N TYR A 96 11.69 10.43 -0.91
CA TYR A 96 12.25 9.25 -1.56
C TYR A 96 13.39 8.63 -0.74
N GLY A 97 13.25 7.35 -0.43
CA GLY A 97 14.27 6.55 0.24
C GLY A 97 14.93 5.57 -0.73
N ALA A 98 16.09 5.95 -1.27
CA ALA A 98 16.85 5.10 -2.20
C ALA A 98 17.25 3.77 -1.55
N PRO A 99 17.36 2.67 -2.34
CA PRO A 99 17.84 1.39 -1.86
C PRO A 99 19.28 1.49 -1.33
N LEU A 100 19.53 0.86 -0.18
CA LEU A 100 20.87 0.75 0.44
C LEU A 100 21.53 -0.59 0.10
N ASP A 101 20.76 -1.65 -0.03
CA ASP A 101 21.25 -3.01 -0.24
C ASP A 101 20.15 -3.90 -0.82
N SER A 102 20.53 -4.98 -1.49
CA SER A 102 19.62 -6.03 -1.94
C SER A 102 20.29 -7.38 -1.94
N GLY A 103 19.50 -8.45 -1.91
CA GLY A 103 20.03 -9.81 -1.92
C GLY A 103 18.95 -10.87 -1.85
N LEU A 104 19.37 -12.11 -1.64
CA LEU A 104 18.49 -13.23 -1.33
C LEU A 104 18.57 -13.56 0.15
N SER A 105 17.41 -13.81 0.76
CA SER A 105 17.34 -14.39 2.10
C SER A 105 17.93 -15.80 2.10
N PRO A 106 18.23 -16.39 3.25
CA PRO A 106 18.67 -17.79 3.32
C PRO A 106 17.70 -18.80 2.68
N SER A 107 16.43 -18.46 2.64
CA SER A 107 15.38 -19.26 1.98
C SER A 107 15.23 -19.00 0.47
N GLY A 108 15.97 -18.05 -0.11
CA GLY A 108 15.93 -17.72 -1.53
C GLY A 108 14.98 -16.59 -1.93
N LEU A 109 14.26 -15.99 -0.98
CA LEU A 109 13.40 -14.84 -1.27
C LEU A 109 14.23 -13.57 -1.49
N PRO A 110 13.93 -12.76 -2.53
CA PRO A 110 14.62 -11.49 -2.73
C PRO A 110 14.23 -10.47 -1.65
N TYR A 111 15.20 -9.67 -1.25
CA TYR A 111 14.97 -8.56 -0.33
C TYR A 111 15.62 -7.27 -0.81
N LEU A 112 15.10 -6.16 -0.31
CA LEU A 112 15.62 -4.82 -0.52
C LEU A 112 15.71 -4.11 0.83
N VAL A 113 16.83 -3.45 1.10
CA VAL A 113 17.01 -2.63 2.31
C VAL A 113 17.00 -1.16 1.93
N VAL A 114 16.28 -0.36 2.71
CA VAL A 114 16.14 1.09 2.56
C VAL A 114 16.45 1.80 3.88
N PRO A 115 16.67 3.12 3.89
CA PRO A 115 16.87 3.87 5.13
C PRO A 115 15.74 3.66 6.13
N ALA A 116 16.09 3.61 7.42
CA ALA A 116 15.09 3.54 8.48
C ALA A 116 14.21 4.81 8.49
N MET A 117 12.92 4.61 8.68
CA MET A 117 11.98 5.70 8.89
C MET A 117 10.87 5.27 9.86
N GLU A 118 10.21 6.25 10.46
CA GLU A 118 9.01 6.02 11.27
C GLU A 118 7.76 6.15 10.39
N GLY A 119 6.76 5.33 10.68
CA GLY A 119 5.49 5.35 9.95
C GLY A 119 4.92 3.96 9.70
N ALA A 120 4.04 3.87 8.71
CA ALA A 120 3.39 2.63 8.30
C ALA A 120 3.16 2.61 6.79
N PRO A 121 3.07 1.41 6.18
CA PRO A 121 2.71 1.27 4.78
C PRO A 121 1.39 1.99 4.47
N LEU A 122 1.39 2.74 3.36
CA LEU A 122 0.26 3.58 2.92
C LEU A 122 -1.06 2.81 2.90
N LEU A 123 -1.06 1.58 2.36
CA LEU A 123 -2.28 0.77 2.22
C LEU A 123 -2.95 0.43 3.56
N ARG A 124 -2.19 0.37 4.65
CA ARG A 124 -2.75 0.09 5.98
C ARG A 124 -3.44 1.28 6.61
N VAL A 125 -3.03 2.49 6.27
CA VAL A 125 -3.47 3.73 6.93
C VAL A 125 -4.26 4.66 6.03
N ALA A 126 -4.16 4.51 4.71
CA ALA A 126 -4.80 5.40 3.74
C ALA A 126 -6.31 5.52 3.94
N MET A 127 -6.99 4.42 4.23
CA MET A 127 -8.45 4.41 4.35
C MET A 127 -8.97 5.15 5.59
N ALA A 128 -8.11 5.37 6.60
CA ALA A 128 -8.44 6.22 7.74
C ALA A 128 -8.35 7.72 7.44
N LEU A 129 -7.75 8.09 6.30
CA LEU A 129 -7.60 9.48 5.88
C LEU A 129 -8.87 9.98 5.16
N PRO A 130 -9.20 11.28 5.28
CA PRO A 130 -10.20 11.91 4.45
C PRO A 130 -9.90 11.74 2.95
N LEU A 131 -10.91 11.58 2.12
CA LEU A 131 -10.76 11.34 0.67
C LEU A 131 -9.87 12.39 -0.01
N LYS A 132 -10.08 13.69 0.27
CA LYS A 132 -9.24 14.77 -0.27
C LYS A 132 -7.77 14.59 0.09
N ARG A 133 -7.45 14.12 1.32
CA ARG A 133 -6.06 13.85 1.72
C ARG A 133 -5.48 12.67 0.95
N ARG A 134 -6.27 11.60 0.74
CA ARG A 134 -5.83 10.46 -0.09
C ARG A 134 -5.49 10.87 -1.52
N MET A 135 -6.31 11.74 -2.11
CA MET A 135 -6.04 12.28 -3.45
C MET A 135 -4.81 13.22 -3.45
N GLN A 136 -4.61 13.98 -2.37
CA GLN A 136 -3.40 14.79 -2.21
C GLN A 136 -2.12 13.94 -2.19
N LEU A 137 -2.16 12.71 -1.64
CA LEU A 137 -1.00 11.79 -1.68
C LEU A 137 -0.59 11.41 -3.10
N LEU A 138 -1.54 11.33 -4.04
CA LEU A 138 -1.19 11.15 -5.45
C LEU A 138 -0.45 12.37 -6.01
N LEU A 139 -0.87 13.58 -5.64
CA LEU A 139 -0.17 14.81 -6.06
C LEU A 139 1.23 14.88 -5.44
N ASP A 140 1.37 14.50 -4.17
CA ASP A 140 2.67 14.41 -3.49
C ASP A 140 3.61 13.43 -4.23
N LEU A 141 3.09 12.30 -4.74
CA LEU A 141 3.86 11.35 -5.56
C LEU A 141 4.22 11.92 -6.93
N ILE A 142 3.30 12.64 -7.58
CA ILE A 142 3.57 13.28 -8.88
C ILE A 142 4.70 14.32 -8.74
N ASP A 143 4.76 15.05 -7.63
CA ASP A 143 5.85 15.98 -7.35
C ASP A 143 7.21 15.25 -7.21
N VAL A 144 7.25 14.06 -6.60
CA VAL A 144 8.46 13.21 -6.57
C VAL A 144 8.86 12.79 -7.99
N LEU A 145 7.90 12.40 -8.83
CA LEU A 145 8.16 11.99 -10.22
C LEU A 145 8.66 13.16 -11.06
N ASP A 146 8.13 14.37 -10.87
CA ASP A 146 8.61 15.56 -11.56
C ASP A 146 10.07 15.83 -11.21
N ALA A 147 10.43 15.75 -9.94
CA ALA A 147 11.81 15.88 -9.49
C ALA A 147 12.70 14.75 -10.08
N ALA A 148 12.22 13.50 -10.09
CA ALA A 148 12.95 12.37 -10.65
C ALA A 148 13.21 12.54 -12.16
N HIS A 149 12.24 13.02 -12.92
CA HIS A 149 12.39 13.28 -14.37
C HIS A 149 13.44 14.34 -14.67
N LEU A 150 13.56 15.37 -13.81
CA LEU A 150 14.63 16.36 -13.94
C LEU A 150 16.03 15.77 -13.76
N HIS A 151 16.12 14.64 -13.04
CA HIS A 151 17.36 13.88 -12.85
C HIS A 151 17.54 12.73 -13.87
N GLY A 152 16.71 12.68 -14.92
CA GLY A 152 16.79 11.66 -15.95
C GLY A 152 16.26 10.28 -15.52
N LEU A 153 15.57 10.20 -14.39
CA LEU A 153 14.89 9.00 -13.92
C LEU A 153 13.48 8.93 -14.49
N VAL A 154 12.98 7.73 -14.69
CA VAL A 154 11.59 7.46 -15.15
C VAL A 154 10.94 6.43 -14.24
N LEU A 155 9.60 6.42 -14.21
CA LEU A 155 8.86 5.43 -13.47
C LEU A 155 8.94 4.07 -14.17
N GLN A 156 9.59 3.09 -13.55
CA GLN A 156 9.60 1.71 -14.01
C GLN A 156 8.35 0.97 -13.56
N GLU A 157 7.99 1.11 -12.28
CA GLU A 157 6.84 0.44 -11.69
C GLU A 157 6.35 1.20 -10.45
N LEU A 158 5.08 0.99 -10.11
CA LEU A 158 4.53 1.38 -8.82
C LEU A 158 4.18 0.12 -8.02
N ASP A 159 4.96 -0.15 -6.98
CA ASP A 159 4.60 -1.15 -5.97
C ASP A 159 3.92 -0.43 -4.80
N PRO A 160 2.61 -0.65 -4.58
CA PRO A 160 1.89 0.04 -3.51
C PRO A 160 2.43 -0.27 -2.10
N GLY A 161 3.11 -1.40 -1.93
CA GLY A 161 3.70 -1.81 -0.65
C GLY A 161 4.95 -1.01 -0.27
N THR A 162 5.53 -0.25 -1.20
CA THR A 162 6.71 0.59 -0.96
C THR A 162 6.38 2.02 -0.53
N PHE A 163 5.12 2.42 -0.58
CA PHE A 163 4.69 3.72 -0.09
C PHE A 163 4.39 3.68 1.40
N TRP A 164 4.94 4.65 2.11
CA TRP A 164 4.77 4.81 3.55
C TRP A 164 4.24 6.19 3.90
N LEU A 165 3.50 6.27 5.00
CA LEU A 165 3.12 7.52 5.63
C LEU A 165 3.85 7.67 6.96
N SER A 166 4.55 8.80 7.14
CA SER A 166 5.11 9.20 8.41
C SER A 166 4.00 9.55 9.42
N PRO A 167 4.31 9.67 10.73
CA PRO A 167 3.35 10.15 11.74
C PRO A 167 2.75 11.53 11.39
N GLY A 168 3.51 12.38 10.67
CA GLY A 168 3.05 13.66 10.13
C GLY A 168 2.22 13.56 8.85
N GLN A 169 1.83 12.36 8.43
CA GLN A 169 1.07 12.08 7.21
C GLN A 169 1.78 12.52 5.91
N GLN A 170 3.10 12.60 5.92
CA GLN A 170 3.89 12.83 4.72
C GLN A 170 4.10 11.52 3.98
N LEU A 171 3.94 11.55 2.65
CA LEU A 171 4.21 10.40 1.79
C LEU A 171 5.71 10.19 1.66
N HIS A 172 6.14 8.94 1.77
CA HIS A 172 7.50 8.50 1.46
C HIS A 172 7.43 7.30 0.52
N TRP A 173 8.23 7.33 -0.52
CA TRP A 173 8.42 6.22 -1.44
C TRP A 173 9.76 5.56 -1.13
N LEU A 174 9.73 4.29 -0.73
CA LEU A 174 10.89 3.54 -0.25
C LEU A 174 11.29 2.46 -1.24
N GLY A 175 12.53 2.51 -1.70
CA GLY A 175 13.09 1.42 -2.47
C GLY A 175 13.16 1.67 -3.98
N GLN A 176 12.81 0.64 -4.76
CA GLN A 176 12.85 0.66 -6.21
C GLN A 176 11.51 1.10 -6.80
N GLY A 177 11.52 1.44 -8.05
CA GLY A 177 10.35 1.90 -8.80
C GLY A 177 10.71 2.98 -9.81
N LEU A 178 11.83 3.67 -9.56
CA LEU A 178 12.49 4.55 -10.52
C LEU A 178 13.65 3.83 -11.20
N THR A 179 13.94 4.19 -12.45
CA THR A 179 15.09 3.69 -13.21
C THR A 179 15.65 4.82 -14.08
N PRO A 180 16.96 4.89 -14.35
CA PRO A 180 17.50 5.77 -15.37
C PRO A 180 16.84 5.52 -16.73
N ARG A 181 16.60 6.59 -17.48
CA ARG A 181 15.96 6.50 -18.80
C ARG A 181 16.75 5.60 -19.78
N ASP A 182 18.06 5.57 -19.62
CA ASP A 182 19.03 4.79 -20.41
C ASP A 182 19.48 3.49 -19.73
N SER A 183 18.82 3.10 -18.62
CA SER A 183 19.12 1.87 -17.88
C SER A 183 19.14 0.66 -18.79
N GLN A 184 20.09 -0.23 -18.57
CA GLN A 184 20.18 -1.54 -19.21
C GLN A 184 19.56 -2.66 -18.37
N ALA A 185 19.05 -2.34 -17.18
CA ALA A 185 18.36 -3.29 -16.32
C ALA A 185 17.17 -3.94 -17.07
N PRO A 186 16.86 -5.20 -16.76
CA PRO A 186 15.66 -5.85 -17.28
C PRO A 186 14.40 -5.05 -16.98
N ALA A 187 13.48 -4.99 -17.95
CA ALA A 187 12.19 -4.33 -17.78
C ALA A 187 11.21 -5.12 -16.88
N ALA A 188 11.68 -6.18 -16.22
CA ALA A 188 10.89 -6.96 -15.28
C ALA A 188 10.35 -6.07 -14.15
N ILE A 189 9.10 -6.31 -13.76
CA ILE A 189 8.44 -5.65 -12.63
C ILE A 189 8.16 -6.68 -11.52
N VAL A 190 8.10 -6.22 -10.28
CA VAL A 190 7.71 -7.11 -9.17
C VAL A 190 6.22 -7.45 -9.30
N ARG A 191 5.85 -8.65 -8.84
CA ARG A 191 4.48 -9.16 -8.96
C ARG A 191 3.45 -8.23 -8.30
N ALA A 192 3.78 -7.60 -7.19
CA ALA A 192 2.92 -6.65 -6.51
C ALA A 192 2.64 -5.36 -7.31
N ALA A 193 3.49 -5.02 -8.28
CA ALA A 193 3.29 -3.87 -9.17
C ALA A 193 2.43 -4.21 -10.40
N GLU A 194 2.26 -5.49 -10.75
CA GLU A 194 1.50 -5.94 -11.93
C GLU A 194 0.07 -5.34 -12.00
N PRO A 195 -0.69 -5.21 -10.89
CA PRO A 195 -2.03 -4.62 -10.94
C PRO A 195 -2.05 -3.16 -11.37
N LEU A 196 -0.96 -2.42 -11.20
CA LEU A 196 -0.84 -1.03 -11.62
C LEU A 196 -0.15 -0.86 -12.97
N ALA A 197 0.49 -1.90 -13.50
CA ALA A 197 1.20 -1.89 -14.77
C ALA A 197 0.24 -2.02 -15.95
N ASN A 198 0.56 -1.36 -17.07
CA ASN A 198 -0.16 -1.58 -18.32
C ASN A 198 0.25 -2.90 -19.01
N SER A 199 -0.49 -3.32 -20.03
CA SER A 199 -0.26 -4.56 -20.76
C SER A 199 1.15 -4.65 -21.35
N ARG A 200 1.71 -3.52 -21.84
CA ARG A 200 3.06 -3.47 -22.40
C ARG A 200 4.13 -3.75 -21.33
N GLN A 201 4.01 -3.13 -20.13
CA GLN A 201 4.96 -3.37 -19.04
C GLN A 201 4.89 -4.83 -18.56
N ARG A 202 3.69 -5.39 -18.43
CA ARG A 202 3.51 -6.80 -18.08
C ARG A 202 4.13 -7.76 -19.09
N ALA A 203 4.18 -7.36 -20.35
CA ALA A 203 4.87 -8.10 -21.42
C ALA A 203 6.40 -7.83 -21.45
N GLY A 204 6.99 -7.17 -20.45
CA GLY A 204 8.41 -6.85 -20.41
C GLY A 204 8.82 -5.64 -21.26
N GLY A 205 7.87 -4.81 -21.66
CA GLY A 205 8.14 -3.55 -22.36
C GLY A 205 8.72 -2.48 -21.43
N ARG A 206 9.61 -1.64 -21.96
CA ARG A 206 10.18 -0.51 -21.21
C ARG A 206 9.11 0.53 -20.87
N PRO A 207 9.29 1.23 -19.73
CA PRO A 207 8.35 2.29 -19.32
C PRO A 207 8.34 3.45 -20.31
N ASP A 208 7.20 4.09 -20.43
CA ASP A 208 6.98 5.31 -21.18
C ASP A 208 5.98 6.24 -20.45
N ALA A 209 5.74 7.42 -20.99
CA ALA A 209 4.80 8.37 -20.38
C ALA A 209 3.37 7.81 -20.23
N ASN A 210 2.95 6.93 -21.14
CA ASN A 210 1.65 6.32 -21.08
C ASN A 210 1.56 5.28 -19.94
N SER A 211 2.61 4.46 -19.76
CA SER A 211 2.67 3.49 -18.66
C SER A 211 2.70 4.17 -17.29
N GLU A 212 3.41 5.30 -17.19
CA GLU A 212 3.45 6.12 -15.97
C GLU A 212 2.06 6.67 -15.62
N THR A 213 1.40 7.31 -16.60
CA THR A 213 0.07 7.89 -16.39
C THR A 213 -0.98 6.83 -16.07
N HIS A 214 -0.89 5.67 -16.72
CA HIS A 214 -1.74 4.51 -16.42
C HIS A 214 -1.55 4.03 -14.97
N ALA A 215 -0.31 3.84 -14.52
CA ALA A 215 -0.01 3.40 -13.16
C ALA A 215 -0.52 4.39 -12.10
N LEU A 216 -0.37 5.70 -12.35
CA LEU A 216 -0.89 6.75 -11.49
C LEU A 216 -2.42 6.77 -11.44
N GLY A 217 -3.09 6.56 -12.57
CA GLY A 217 -4.56 6.46 -12.64
C GLY A 217 -5.09 5.28 -11.83
N ARG A 218 -4.45 4.11 -11.95
CA ARG A 218 -4.81 2.92 -11.16
C ARG A 218 -4.52 3.11 -9.67
N LEU A 219 -3.42 3.78 -9.32
CA LEU A 219 -3.12 4.15 -7.94
C LEU A 219 -4.19 5.11 -7.38
N LEU A 220 -4.67 6.09 -8.17
CA LEU A 220 -5.79 6.95 -7.79
C LEU A 220 -7.03 6.13 -7.47
N GLY A 221 -7.40 5.19 -8.34
CA GLY A 221 -8.53 4.29 -8.11
C GLY A 221 -8.38 3.50 -6.81
N MET A 222 -7.18 3.01 -6.51
CA MET A 222 -6.88 2.31 -5.27
C MET A 222 -7.00 3.23 -4.04
N LEU A 223 -6.46 4.45 -4.11
CA LEU A 223 -6.55 5.42 -3.01
C LEU A 223 -7.99 5.86 -2.73
N VAL A 224 -8.83 5.93 -3.75
CA VAL A 224 -10.26 6.26 -3.60
C VAL A 224 -11.05 5.08 -3.04
N ASN A 225 -10.91 3.91 -3.63
CA ASN A 225 -11.73 2.74 -3.36
C ASN A 225 -11.20 1.84 -2.23
N GLY A 226 -9.93 1.99 -1.84
CA GLY A 226 -9.29 1.17 -0.82
C GLY A 226 -8.99 -0.26 -1.27
N ARG A 227 -9.07 -0.54 -2.55
CA ARG A 227 -8.82 -1.87 -3.13
C ARG A 227 -7.86 -1.72 -4.30
N LEU A 228 -6.95 -2.68 -4.43
CA LEU A 228 -6.20 -2.84 -5.66
C LEU A 228 -7.18 -3.07 -6.81
N PRO A 229 -6.97 -2.44 -7.99
CA PRO A 229 -7.77 -2.74 -9.16
C PRO A 229 -7.66 -4.24 -9.45
N ARG A 230 -8.81 -4.90 -9.62
CA ARG A 230 -8.81 -6.31 -10.02
C ARG A 230 -8.06 -6.46 -11.36
N ARG A 231 -7.26 -7.50 -11.46
CA ARG A 231 -6.78 -8.01 -12.75
C ARG A 231 -8.03 -8.37 -13.55
N ASP A 232 -8.12 -7.88 -14.79
CA ASP A 232 -9.25 -8.23 -15.65
C ASP A 232 -9.38 -9.76 -15.69
N ALA A 233 -10.56 -10.26 -15.32
CA ALA A 233 -10.85 -11.65 -15.03
C ALA A 233 -10.87 -12.56 -16.28
N THR A 234 -10.04 -12.26 -17.29
CA THR A 234 -10.06 -12.99 -18.58
C THR A 234 -9.05 -14.11 -18.72
N GLU A 235 -8.10 -14.29 -17.79
CA GLU A 235 -7.07 -15.31 -18.10
C GLU A 235 -6.75 -16.36 -17.05
N ASP A 236 -7.05 -16.25 -15.77
CA ASP A 236 -6.85 -17.39 -14.86
C ASP A 236 -7.83 -17.35 -13.70
N GLY A 237 -8.69 -18.35 -13.65
CA GLY A 237 -9.79 -18.51 -12.66
C GLY A 237 -9.35 -18.83 -11.23
N PHE A 238 -8.42 -18.09 -10.67
CA PHE A 238 -8.14 -18.08 -9.25
C PHE A 238 -8.79 -16.86 -8.63
N GLU A 239 -9.94 -17.07 -8.00
CA GLU A 239 -10.54 -16.14 -7.07
C GLU A 239 -9.64 -16.05 -5.82
N GLU A 240 -8.78 -15.04 -5.79
CA GLU A 240 -8.11 -14.66 -4.55
C GLU A 240 -9.17 -13.99 -3.66
N GLU A 241 -9.57 -14.69 -2.58
CA GLU A 241 -10.51 -14.15 -1.59
C GLU A 241 -10.00 -12.79 -1.08
N PRO A 242 -10.90 -11.80 -0.89
CA PRO A 242 -10.50 -10.49 -0.40
C PRO A 242 -9.92 -10.64 1.01
N GLU A 243 -8.68 -10.16 1.21
CA GLU A 243 -8.05 -10.07 2.52
C GLU A 243 -9.02 -9.50 3.57
N PRO A 244 -9.27 -10.20 4.68
CA PRO A 244 -10.17 -9.74 5.73
C PRO A 244 -9.50 -8.64 6.56
N GLY A 245 -9.58 -7.39 6.14
CA GLY A 245 -8.97 -6.30 6.90
C GLY A 245 -9.18 -4.89 6.37
N ALA A 246 -9.45 -4.72 5.10
CA ALA A 246 -9.78 -3.40 4.56
C ALA A 246 -11.27 -3.11 4.80
N THR A 247 -11.58 -2.43 5.87
CA THR A 247 -12.95 -2.09 6.24
C THR A 247 -13.59 -1.20 5.17
N PRO A 248 -14.59 -1.67 4.42
CA PRO A 248 -15.33 -0.86 3.45
C PRO A 248 -16.00 0.37 4.07
N VAL A 249 -16.13 0.37 5.40
CA VAL A 249 -16.88 1.39 6.16
C VAL A 249 -16.26 2.78 6.07
N ALA A 250 -14.94 2.92 6.16
CA ALA A 250 -14.31 4.25 6.09
C ALA A 250 -14.35 4.84 4.67
N SER A 251 -14.25 4.00 3.62
CA SER A 251 -14.43 4.45 2.24
C SER A 251 -15.89 4.80 1.98
N LEU A 252 -16.83 4.02 2.51
CA LEU A 252 -18.25 4.28 2.40
C LEU A 252 -18.64 5.61 3.09
N GLN A 253 -18.13 5.88 4.29
CA GLN A 253 -18.37 7.14 4.98
C GLN A 253 -17.83 8.34 4.20
N SER A 254 -16.61 8.23 3.66
CA SER A 254 -16.04 9.28 2.81
C SER A 254 -16.88 9.50 1.56
N TRP A 255 -17.38 8.43 0.94
CA TRP A 255 -18.26 8.50 -0.22
C TRP A 255 -19.62 9.11 0.11
N LEU A 256 -20.23 8.73 1.22
CA LEU A 256 -21.53 9.26 1.66
C LEU A 256 -21.47 10.75 2.02
N SER A 257 -20.31 11.26 2.42
CA SER A 257 -20.10 12.68 2.73
C SER A 257 -20.07 13.58 1.48
N LEU A 258 -19.91 13.01 0.27
CA LEU A 258 -19.88 13.74 -0.98
C LEU A 258 -21.29 14.11 -1.45
N THR A 259 -21.44 15.27 -2.07
CA THR A 259 -22.65 15.63 -2.82
C THR A 259 -22.80 14.74 -4.06
N ALA A 260 -24.00 14.67 -4.64
CA ALA A 260 -24.24 13.92 -5.87
C ALA A 260 -23.31 14.38 -7.02
N ALA A 261 -23.17 15.71 -7.18
CA ALA A 261 -22.28 16.28 -8.20
C ALA A 261 -20.80 15.94 -7.98
N GLN A 262 -20.34 15.94 -6.73
CA GLN A 262 -18.96 15.54 -6.40
C GLN A 262 -18.73 14.04 -6.69
N ARG A 263 -19.70 13.17 -6.39
CA ARG A 263 -19.61 11.74 -6.71
C ARG A 263 -19.52 11.51 -8.22
N GLU A 264 -20.44 12.11 -8.98
CA GLU A 264 -20.45 12.02 -10.44
C GLU A 264 -19.14 12.53 -11.06
N SER A 265 -18.62 13.66 -10.58
CA SER A 265 -17.33 14.20 -11.03
C SER A 265 -16.16 13.29 -10.67
N LEU A 266 -16.19 12.62 -9.49
CA LEU A 266 -15.18 11.66 -9.09
C LEU A 266 -15.23 10.38 -9.94
N ASP A 267 -16.43 9.87 -10.22
CA ASP A 267 -16.61 8.70 -11.08
C ASP A 267 -16.06 8.98 -12.48
N GLN A 268 -16.39 10.15 -13.07
CA GLN A 268 -15.85 10.55 -14.38
C GLN A 268 -14.32 10.67 -14.36
N LEU A 269 -13.74 11.20 -13.28
CA LEU A 269 -12.28 11.28 -13.11
C LEU A 269 -11.66 9.88 -13.04
N LEU A 270 -12.24 8.97 -12.26
CA LEU A 270 -11.75 7.60 -12.11
C LEU A 270 -11.89 6.81 -13.41
N ASP A 271 -13.03 6.86 -14.06
CA ASP A 271 -13.26 6.18 -15.34
C ASP A 271 -12.23 6.63 -16.37
N ARG A 272 -12.00 7.93 -16.48
CA ARG A 272 -11.00 8.49 -17.39
C ARG A 272 -9.58 8.07 -17.01
N ALA A 273 -9.25 8.01 -15.71
CA ALA A 273 -7.90 7.65 -15.23
C ALA A 273 -7.58 6.17 -15.38
N MET A 274 -8.59 5.28 -15.30
CA MET A 274 -8.40 3.83 -15.32
C MET A 274 -8.61 3.18 -16.69
N MET A 275 -9.18 3.87 -17.68
CA MET A 275 -9.41 3.31 -19.01
C MET A 275 -8.12 3.17 -19.81
N ASP A 276 -7.77 1.94 -20.21
CA ASP A 276 -6.70 1.67 -21.17
C ASP A 276 -6.96 2.41 -22.49
N GLY A 277 -5.98 3.19 -22.95
CA GLY A 277 -6.03 3.94 -24.20
C GLY A 277 -6.90 5.21 -24.21
N ARG A 278 -7.62 5.51 -23.14
CA ARG A 278 -8.32 6.77 -22.92
C ARG A 278 -7.87 7.52 -21.69
N SER A 279 -6.80 7.03 -21.04
CA SER A 279 -6.15 7.66 -19.91
C SER A 279 -5.68 9.08 -20.27
N PHE A 280 -5.36 9.85 -19.27
CA PHE A 280 -4.71 11.13 -19.48
C PHE A 280 -3.41 10.92 -20.27
N THR A 281 -3.18 11.75 -21.28
CA THR A 281 -1.97 11.66 -22.14
C THR A 281 -0.70 12.10 -21.39
N ASP A 282 -0.87 12.77 -20.27
CA ASP A 282 0.20 13.33 -19.45
C ASP A 282 -0.21 13.29 -17.97
N ARG A 283 0.76 12.99 -17.09
CA ARG A 283 0.56 13.01 -15.63
C ARG A 283 0.15 14.38 -15.10
N GLN A 284 0.57 15.49 -15.76
CA GLN A 284 0.20 16.84 -15.34
C GLN A 284 -1.29 17.12 -15.58
N LEU A 285 -1.86 16.58 -16.66
CA LEU A 285 -3.30 16.66 -16.88
C LEU A 285 -4.08 15.85 -15.83
N LEU A 286 -3.57 14.70 -15.42
CA LEU A 286 -4.14 13.93 -14.30
C LEU A 286 -4.04 14.75 -13.00
N ALA A 287 -2.86 15.29 -12.71
CA ALA A 287 -2.64 16.12 -11.52
C ALA A 287 -3.58 17.32 -11.48
N GLN A 288 -3.76 18.01 -12.61
CA GLN A 288 -4.68 19.16 -12.71
C GLN A 288 -6.13 18.72 -12.44
N ALA A 289 -6.59 17.64 -13.05
CA ALA A 289 -7.94 17.13 -12.82
C ALA A 289 -8.18 16.73 -11.33
N VAL A 290 -7.16 16.16 -10.68
CA VAL A 290 -7.21 15.86 -9.23
C VAL A 290 -7.25 17.15 -8.40
N ARG A 291 -6.42 18.15 -8.71
CA ARG A 291 -6.44 19.46 -8.03
C ARG A 291 -7.80 20.14 -8.17
N ASP A 292 -8.35 20.17 -9.39
CA ASP A 292 -9.66 20.76 -9.68
C ASP A 292 -10.76 20.09 -8.85
N TRP A 293 -10.72 18.76 -8.75
CA TRP A 293 -11.68 18.02 -7.94
C TRP A 293 -11.54 18.34 -6.44
N ILE A 294 -10.31 18.42 -5.91
CA ILE A 294 -10.03 18.75 -4.50
C ILE A 294 -10.51 20.18 -4.19
N ALA A 295 -10.36 21.11 -5.13
CA ALA A 295 -10.72 22.52 -4.97
C ALA A 295 -12.24 22.78 -4.95
N VAL A 296 -13.07 21.84 -5.43
CA VAL A 296 -14.53 21.97 -5.36
C VAL A 296 -14.95 21.96 -3.88
N GLU A 297 -15.34 23.13 -3.37
CA GLU A 297 -15.94 23.21 -2.03
C GLU A 297 -17.30 22.50 -2.02
N PRO A 298 -17.63 21.76 -0.94
CA PRO A 298 -18.98 21.27 -0.78
C PRO A 298 -19.90 22.50 -0.82
N ALA A 299 -20.88 22.50 -1.73
CA ALA A 299 -21.88 23.56 -1.78
C ALA A 299 -22.42 23.75 -0.35
N PRO A 300 -22.47 24.98 0.18
CA PRO A 300 -23.00 25.22 1.51
C PRO A 300 -24.35 24.50 1.58
N ALA A 301 -24.52 23.65 2.59
CA ALA A 301 -25.81 23.01 2.84
C ALA A 301 -26.82 24.13 2.77
N ARG A 302 -27.74 24.11 1.78
CA ARG A 302 -28.84 25.04 1.75
C ARG A 302 -29.52 24.84 3.08
N THR A 303 -29.20 25.70 4.04
CA THR A 303 -30.07 25.89 5.18
C THR A 303 -31.42 26.07 4.56
N ALA A 304 -32.30 25.10 4.75
CA ALA A 304 -33.68 25.24 4.37
C ALA A 304 -34.13 26.56 5.01
N SER A 305 -34.10 27.63 4.20
CA SER A 305 -34.62 28.92 4.60
C SER A 305 -36.08 28.63 4.87
N SER A 306 -36.35 28.44 6.16
CA SER A 306 -37.71 28.41 6.66
C SER A 306 -38.42 29.62 6.04
N ALA A 307 -39.23 29.35 5.02
CA ALA A 307 -40.21 30.30 4.55
C ALA A 307 -41.13 30.57 5.73
N ALA A 308 -40.72 31.53 6.55
CA ALA A 308 -41.57 32.16 7.51
C ALA A 308 -42.52 33.06 6.71
N GLY A 309 -43.79 32.71 6.67
CA GLY A 309 -44.79 33.63 6.18
C GLY A 309 -46.01 32.99 5.57
N SER A 310 -46.78 32.29 6.39
CA SER A 310 -48.25 32.30 6.19
C SER A 310 -48.92 32.16 7.56
N PRO A 311 -49.80 33.08 7.96
CA PRO A 311 -50.48 33.00 9.24
C PRO A 311 -51.44 31.81 9.20
N SER A 312 -51.15 30.78 9.97
CA SER A 312 -52.02 29.63 10.18
C SER A 312 -53.24 30.05 11.00
N ALA A 313 -54.42 29.76 10.48
CA ALA A 313 -55.67 29.77 11.22
C ALA A 313 -55.59 28.82 12.42
N PRO A 314 -56.27 29.10 13.56
CA PRO A 314 -56.23 28.29 14.75
C PRO A 314 -56.88 26.92 14.51
N MET A 315 -56.09 25.85 14.66
CA MET A 315 -56.59 24.48 14.68
C MET A 315 -57.23 24.14 16.03
N PRO A 316 -58.32 23.35 16.08
CA PRO A 316 -58.96 22.95 17.32
C PRO A 316 -58.05 22.01 18.11
N LEU A 317 -58.05 22.23 19.42
CA LEU A 317 -57.34 21.45 20.41
C LEU A 317 -57.83 19.99 20.43
N LEU A 318 -57.00 19.04 20.05
CA LEU A 318 -57.21 17.62 20.31
C LEU A 318 -56.75 17.28 21.76
N PRO A 319 -57.48 16.39 22.47
CA PRO A 319 -57.16 16.08 23.86
C PRO A 319 -55.82 15.33 23.97
N SER A 320 -55.04 15.68 25.02
CA SER A 320 -53.75 15.07 25.34
C SER A 320 -53.85 13.55 25.59
N PRO A 321 -52.93 12.76 25.04
CA PRO A 321 -52.86 11.35 25.42
C PRO A 321 -52.34 11.17 26.86
N PRO A 322 -52.74 10.09 27.53
CA PRO A 322 -52.30 9.80 28.92
C PRO A 322 -50.82 9.55 29.00
N PRO A 323 -50.20 9.80 30.18
CA PRO A 323 -48.76 9.61 30.37
C PRO A 323 -48.42 8.12 30.26
N LEU A 324 -47.47 7.81 29.35
CA LEU A 324 -46.84 6.51 29.27
C LEU A 324 -45.95 6.28 30.50
N GLU A 325 -46.24 5.21 31.19
CA GLU A 325 -45.46 4.70 32.30
C GLU A 325 -43.99 4.50 31.88
N ALA A 326 -43.10 4.93 32.73
CA ALA A 326 -41.64 4.79 32.52
C ALA A 326 -41.24 3.32 32.57
N GLU A 327 -41.13 2.69 31.41
CA GLU A 327 -40.59 1.35 31.28
C GLU A 327 -39.10 1.36 31.50
N ASN A 328 -38.72 0.63 32.53
CA ASN A 328 -37.38 0.40 33.07
C ASN A 328 -36.45 -0.11 31.95
N ARG A 329 -35.64 0.76 31.33
CA ARG A 329 -34.52 0.34 30.47
C ARG A 329 -33.34 -0.05 31.34
N PRO A 330 -32.78 -1.28 31.18
CA PRO A 330 -31.56 -1.64 31.89
C PRO A 330 -30.41 -0.73 31.46
N ALA A 331 -29.66 -0.22 32.45
CA ALA A 331 -28.45 0.57 32.28
C ALA A 331 -27.38 -0.28 31.59
N SER A 332 -27.31 -0.21 30.25
CA SER A 332 -26.27 -0.85 29.47
C SER A 332 -25.06 0.07 29.32
N LEU A 333 -23.97 -0.32 30.01
CA LEU A 333 -22.60 -0.23 29.53
C LEU A 333 -22.13 1.15 29.06
N ARG A 334 -22.07 2.10 29.96
CA ARG A 334 -21.01 3.11 29.94
C ARG A 334 -19.87 2.59 30.82
N ALA A 335 -19.02 1.71 30.25
CA ALA A 335 -17.70 1.47 30.82
C ALA A 335 -17.00 2.84 30.85
N SER A 336 -16.90 3.40 32.05
CA SER A 336 -16.40 4.76 32.25
C SER A 336 -14.93 4.80 31.85
N TRP A 337 -14.50 5.90 31.28
CA TRP A 337 -13.10 6.22 31.03
C TRP A 337 -12.22 6.02 32.28
N ALA A 338 -12.81 6.11 33.47
CA ALA A 338 -12.17 5.85 34.75
C ALA A 338 -11.68 4.40 34.92
N GLU A 339 -12.40 3.39 34.41
CA GLU A 339 -11.96 1.98 34.47
C GLU A 339 -10.79 1.69 33.53
N ARG A 340 -10.73 2.35 32.37
CA ARG A 340 -9.59 2.22 31.46
C ARG A 340 -8.34 2.92 32.00
N LEU A 341 -8.48 4.06 32.68
CA LEU A 341 -7.38 4.74 33.33
C LEU A 341 -6.87 3.98 34.56
N ALA A 342 -7.75 3.32 35.32
CA ALA A 342 -7.34 2.47 36.43
C ALA A 342 -6.54 1.24 35.99
N GLY A 343 -6.90 0.60 34.86
CA GLY A 343 -6.14 -0.50 34.26
C GLY A 343 -4.73 -0.07 33.83
N PHE A 344 -4.63 1.12 33.22
CA PHE A 344 -3.33 1.64 32.75
C PHE A 344 -2.40 2.02 33.91
N ALA A 345 -2.95 2.60 34.97
CA ALA A 345 -2.20 2.93 36.18
C ALA A 345 -1.67 1.69 36.92
N LEU A 346 -2.44 0.59 36.93
CA LEU A 346 -2.02 -0.69 37.50
C LEU A 346 -0.85 -1.32 36.73
N VAL A 347 -0.87 -1.27 35.42
CA VAL A 347 0.22 -1.80 34.58
C VAL A 347 1.52 -1.00 34.77
N LEU A 348 1.43 0.34 34.87
CA LEU A 348 2.58 1.20 35.15
C LEU A 348 3.16 0.97 36.56
N ALA A 349 2.31 0.76 37.56
CA ALA A 349 2.75 0.44 38.90
C ALA A 349 3.48 -0.90 39.00
N LEU A 350 2.98 -1.94 38.29
CA LEU A 350 3.63 -3.24 38.20
C LEU A 350 4.98 -3.16 37.47
N ALA A 351 5.07 -2.41 36.39
CA ALA A 351 6.33 -2.20 35.67
C ALA A 351 7.37 -1.48 36.54
N ALA A 352 6.96 -0.48 37.30
CA ALA A 352 7.83 0.23 38.23
C ALA A 352 8.34 -0.68 39.37
N ILE A 353 7.50 -1.56 39.89
CA ILE A 353 7.90 -2.54 40.95
C ILE A 353 8.91 -3.54 40.38
N VAL A 354 8.69 -4.05 39.16
CA VAL A 354 9.63 -4.99 38.52
C VAL A 354 10.98 -4.30 38.26
N ALA A 355 10.97 -3.08 37.73
CA ALA A 355 12.20 -2.32 37.51
C ALA A 355 12.95 -2.04 38.82
N TRP A 356 12.25 -1.70 39.92
CA TRP A 356 12.85 -1.48 41.25
C TRP A 356 13.46 -2.76 41.83
N LEU A 357 12.79 -3.92 41.66
CA LEU A 357 13.32 -5.22 42.11
C LEU A 357 14.57 -5.63 41.34
N LEU A 358 14.63 -5.39 40.01
CA LEU A 358 15.80 -5.65 39.20
C LEU A 358 17.00 -4.77 39.55
N LEU A 359 16.76 -3.51 39.92
CA LEU A 359 17.82 -2.57 40.34
C LEU A 359 18.35 -2.83 41.79
N ARG A 360 17.60 -3.55 42.62
CA ARG A 360 17.98 -3.86 44.01
C ARG A 360 18.59 -5.25 44.21
N GLY A 361 18.54 -6.11 43.15
CA GLY A 361 19.04 -7.49 43.20
C GLY A 361 20.37 -7.70 42.47
N GLY A 362 21.09 -6.60 42.07
CA GLY A 362 22.41 -6.64 41.44
C GLY A 362 23.51 -6.15 42.41
#